data_adbbbba9ef9994314e7f813e22efb986
#
_entry.id   adbbbba9ef9994314e7f813e22efb986
#
_cell.length_a   1.000
_cell.length_b   1.000
_cell.length_c   1.000
_cell.angle_alpha   90.00
_cell.angle_beta   90.00
_cell.angle_gamma   90.00
#
_symmetry.space_group_name_H-M   'P 1'
#
loop_
_entity.id
_entity.type
_entity.pdbx_description
1 polymer ?
#
loop_
_entity_poly.entity_id
_entity_poly.type
_entity_poly.pdbx_seq_one_letter_code
_entity_poly.pdbx_strand_id
1 'polypeptide(L)'
;MRVVTWNLNGIRAAHRKGLDDFIEKIDADIMLFQEVRAQPEQMPKEWSEPEGYELIWHPADKKGYSGVMSCSRIEMKEIERGIDTDLDETRDPEGRVLVTKHGNLSCINMYLPNGSARQERQDYKDQWLEDMLDWSRKFVESKEP
;
A
#
# COMPACT_ATOMS: atom_id res chain seq x y z
N MET A 1 -1.31 -13.45 -15.73
CA MET A 1 -1.32 -12.74 -14.43
C MET A 1 -1.77 -11.31 -14.69
N ARG A 2 -2.75 -10.84 -13.90
CA ARG A 2 -3.30 -9.47 -13.98
C ARG A 2 -3.00 -8.78 -12.65
N VAL A 3 -2.27 -7.67 -12.72
CA VAL A 3 -1.94 -6.81 -11.58
C VAL A 3 -2.69 -5.49 -11.74
N VAL A 4 -3.37 -5.05 -10.70
CA VAL A 4 -4.12 -3.80 -10.66
C VAL A 4 -3.59 -2.93 -9.53
N THR A 5 -3.43 -1.64 -9.79
CA THR A 5 -3.14 -0.64 -8.76
C THR A 5 -4.20 0.45 -8.81
N TRP A 6 -4.66 0.90 -7.63
CA TRP A 6 -5.72 1.90 -7.54
C TRP A 6 -5.65 2.70 -6.24
N ASN A 7 -5.58 4.02 -6.35
CA ASN A 7 -5.80 4.91 -5.21
C ASN A 7 -7.30 4.99 -4.91
N LEU A 8 -7.72 4.45 -3.76
CA LEU A 8 -9.13 4.33 -3.39
C LEU A 8 -9.74 5.61 -2.84
N ASN A 9 -8.90 6.56 -2.41
CA ASN A 9 -9.38 7.74 -1.69
C ASN A 9 -10.33 7.39 -0.52
N GLY A 10 -10.01 6.32 0.18
CA GLY A 10 -10.77 5.76 1.30
C GLY A 10 -11.60 4.52 0.96
N ILE A 11 -11.14 3.37 1.46
CA ILE A 11 -11.75 2.06 1.16
C ILE A 11 -13.21 1.96 1.60
N ARG A 12 -13.59 2.58 2.73
CA ARG A 12 -14.98 2.56 3.22
C ARG A 12 -15.93 3.27 2.26
N ALA A 13 -15.49 4.37 1.65
CA ALA A 13 -16.27 5.08 0.64
C ALA A 13 -16.29 4.31 -0.68
N ALA A 14 -15.17 3.72 -1.09
CA ALA A 14 -15.08 2.90 -2.28
C ALA A 14 -15.98 1.65 -2.18
N HIS A 15 -15.99 0.97 -1.03
CA HIS A 15 -16.87 -0.17 -0.76
C HIS A 15 -18.35 0.20 -0.95
N ARG A 16 -18.80 1.31 -0.34
CA ARG A 16 -20.19 1.78 -0.54
C ARG A 16 -20.54 2.16 -1.98
N LYS A 17 -19.56 2.40 -2.83
CA LYS A 17 -19.72 2.75 -4.25
C LYS A 17 -19.53 1.56 -5.20
N GLY A 18 -19.41 0.34 -4.68
CA GLY A 18 -19.35 -0.87 -5.49
C GLY A 18 -17.92 -1.36 -5.75
N LEU A 19 -16.99 -1.15 -4.82
CA LEU A 19 -15.63 -1.71 -4.92
C LEU A 19 -15.66 -3.23 -5.07
N ASP A 20 -16.57 -3.93 -4.38
CA ASP A 20 -16.69 -5.38 -4.42
C ASP A 20 -17.08 -5.86 -5.82
N ASP A 21 -18.08 -5.22 -6.44
CA ASP A 21 -18.49 -5.49 -7.82
C ASP A 21 -17.35 -5.23 -8.82
N PHE A 22 -16.55 -4.21 -8.55
CA PHE A 22 -15.38 -3.91 -9.38
C PHE A 22 -14.32 -5.02 -9.25
N ILE A 23 -14.00 -5.45 -8.04
CA ILE A 23 -13.03 -6.53 -7.78
C ILE A 23 -13.46 -7.80 -8.49
N GLU A 24 -14.74 -8.18 -8.40
CA GLU A 24 -15.27 -9.34 -9.09
C GLU A 24 -15.13 -9.23 -10.62
N LYS A 25 -15.48 -8.06 -11.19
CA LYS A 25 -15.42 -7.83 -12.64
C LYS A 25 -14.00 -7.76 -13.18
N ILE A 26 -13.08 -7.15 -12.44
CA ILE A 26 -11.69 -6.99 -12.89
C ILE A 26 -10.93 -8.32 -12.85
N ASP A 27 -11.32 -9.22 -11.97
CA ASP A 27 -10.76 -10.56 -11.84
C ASP A 27 -9.23 -10.56 -11.83
N ALA A 28 -8.64 -9.76 -10.94
CA ALA A 28 -7.21 -9.58 -10.86
C ALA A 28 -6.55 -10.66 -9.98
N ASP A 29 -5.33 -11.03 -10.31
CA ASP A 29 -4.52 -11.93 -9.48
C ASP A 29 -3.92 -11.18 -8.28
N ILE A 30 -3.50 -9.92 -8.49
CA ILE A 30 -2.91 -9.05 -7.47
C ILE A 30 -3.54 -7.66 -7.59
N MET A 31 -3.93 -7.07 -6.45
CA MET A 31 -4.42 -5.71 -6.35
C MET A 31 -3.64 -4.93 -5.29
N LEU A 32 -3.17 -3.75 -5.66
CA LEU A 32 -2.38 -2.86 -4.83
C LEU A 32 -3.18 -1.57 -4.62
N PHE A 33 -3.68 -1.35 -3.41
CA PHE A 33 -4.52 -0.21 -3.08
C PHE A 33 -3.77 0.83 -2.27
N GLN A 34 -3.92 2.11 -2.62
CA GLN A 34 -3.38 3.26 -1.92
C GLN A 34 -4.51 4.13 -1.36
N GLU A 35 -4.16 5.00 -0.42
CA GLU A 35 -5.14 5.83 0.32
C GLU A 35 -6.30 5.02 0.89
N VAL A 36 -5.99 3.95 1.57
CA VAL A 36 -6.98 3.06 2.18
C VAL A 36 -7.77 3.79 3.28
N ARG A 37 -7.13 4.65 4.06
CA ARG A 37 -7.73 5.53 5.08
C ARG A 37 -8.62 4.80 6.09
N ALA A 38 -8.29 3.57 6.41
CA ALA A 38 -9.02 2.75 7.37
C ALA A 38 -8.09 1.76 8.06
N GLN A 39 -8.49 1.36 9.26
CA GLN A 39 -7.94 0.19 9.94
C GLN A 39 -8.76 -1.05 9.54
N PRO A 40 -8.18 -2.26 9.54
CA PRO A 40 -8.88 -3.49 9.15
C PRO A 40 -10.23 -3.67 9.87
N GLU A 41 -10.28 -3.39 11.18
CA GLU A 41 -11.49 -3.53 12.01
C GLU A 41 -12.62 -2.55 11.68
N GLN A 42 -12.34 -1.54 10.84
CA GLN A 42 -13.35 -0.57 10.37
C GLN A 42 -14.09 -1.04 9.11
N MET A 43 -13.69 -2.18 8.55
CA MET A 43 -14.32 -2.80 7.39
C MET A 43 -15.27 -3.93 7.81
N PRO A 44 -16.28 -4.26 6.98
CA PRO A 44 -17.08 -5.46 7.18
C PRO A 44 -16.21 -6.71 7.30
N LYS A 45 -16.71 -7.72 8.02
CA LYS A 45 -15.94 -8.96 8.31
C LYS A 45 -15.46 -9.67 7.03
N GLU A 46 -16.24 -9.57 5.97
CA GLU A 46 -15.92 -10.15 4.65
C GLU A 46 -14.60 -9.61 4.08
N TRP A 47 -14.18 -8.42 4.54
CA TRP A 47 -12.90 -7.78 4.16
C TRP A 47 -11.73 -8.18 5.04
N SER A 48 -11.95 -8.85 6.15
CA SER A 48 -10.85 -9.42 6.94
C SER A 48 -10.41 -10.78 6.40
N GLU A 49 -11.34 -11.52 5.79
CA GLU A 49 -11.10 -12.84 5.20
C GLU A 49 -11.90 -12.98 3.88
N PRO A 50 -11.55 -12.22 2.83
CA PRO A 50 -12.26 -12.29 1.57
C PRO A 50 -12.03 -13.64 0.88
N GLU A 51 -13.09 -14.21 0.31
CA GLU A 51 -12.99 -15.49 -0.39
C GLU A 51 -12.02 -15.38 -1.58
N GLY A 52 -11.02 -16.26 -1.59
CA GLY A 52 -10.05 -16.38 -2.67
C GLY A 52 -8.93 -15.33 -2.70
N TYR A 53 -8.86 -14.44 -1.71
CA TYR A 53 -7.77 -13.46 -1.60
C TYR A 53 -7.12 -13.47 -0.22
N GLU A 54 -5.81 -13.36 -0.19
CA GLU A 54 -5.04 -12.96 0.99
C GLU A 54 -4.92 -11.44 1.03
N LEU A 55 -4.99 -10.85 2.23
CA LEU A 55 -4.83 -9.41 2.44
C LEU A 55 -3.66 -9.12 3.37
N ILE A 56 -2.85 -8.14 3.01
CA ILE A 56 -1.88 -7.53 3.92
C ILE A 56 -2.18 -6.03 4.00
N TRP A 57 -2.59 -5.58 5.18
CA TRP A 57 -2.86 -4.19 5.49
C TRP A 57 -1.62 -3.52 6.04
N HIS A 58 -1.35 -2.31 5.58
CA HIS A 58 -0.38 -1.40 6.19
C HIS A 58 -1.03 -0.04 6.40
N PRO A 59 -1.86 0.09 7.45
CA PRO A 59 -2.54 1.34 7.76
C PRO A 59 -1.57 2.35 8.36
N ALA A 60 -1.91 3.64 8.25
CA ALA A 60 -1.24 4.68 9.03
C ALA A 60 -1.61 4.56 10.52
N ASP A 61 -0.72 5.02 11.42
CA ASP A 61 -1.01 5.15 12.85
C ASP A 61 -2.18 6.10 13.08
N LYS A 62 -2.23 7.18 12.29
CA LYS A 62 -3.34 8.13 12.31
C LYS A 62 -4.55 7.56 11.59
N LYS A 63 -5.65 7.37 12.33
CA LYS A 63 -6.93 6.88 11.78
C LYS A 63 -7.48 7.78 10.67
N GLY A 64 -8.01 7.15 9.62
CA GLY A 64 -8.65 7.87 8.51
C GLY A 64 -7.69 8.58 7.56
N TYR A 65 -6.41 8.24 7.60
CA TYR A 65 -5.35 8.88 6.83
C TYR A 65 -4.48 7.86 6.10
N SER A 66 -3.99 8.20 4.90
CA SER A 66 -3.00 7.41 4.14
C SER A 66 -3.29 5.89 4.13
N GLY A 67 -2.27 5.07 4.29
CA GLY A 67 -2.37 3.60 4.33
C GLY A 67 -2.38 2.94 2.96
N VAL A 68 -1.72 1.81 2.85
CA VAL A 68 -1.74 0.94 1.67
C VAL A 68 -2.20 -0.47 2.04
N MET A 69 -2.67 -1.23 1.05
CA MET A 69 -3.11 -2.61 1.23
C MET A 69 -2.81 -3.41 -0.03
N SER A 70 -2.28 -4.60 0.12
CA SER A 70 -2.11 -5.56 -0.97
C SER A 70 -3.08 -6.72 -0.81
N CYS A 71 -3.73 -7.10 -1.92
CA CYS A 71 -4.62 -8.24 -2.01
C CYS A 71 -4.08 -9.20 -3.07
N SER A 72 -4.12 -10.51 -2.83
CA SER A 72 -3.60 -11.49 -3.77
C SER A 72 -4.34 -12.81 -3.73
N ARG A 73 -4.57 -13.41 -4.90
CA ARG A 73 -4.96 -14.83 -5.06
C ARG A 73 -3.77 -15.77 -5.07
N ILE A 74 -2.58 -15.22 -5.25
CA ILE A 74 -1.32 -15.96 -5.22
C ILE A 74 -0.76 -15.86 -3.81
N GLU A 75 -0.19 -16.93 -3.29
CA GLU A 75 0.48 -16.93 -1.98
C GLU A 75 1.35 -15.66 -1.84
N MET A 76 1.08 -14.91 -0.79
CA MET A 76 1.67 -13.59 -0.57
C MET A 76 2.47 -13.58 0.72
N LYS A 77 3.70 -13.05 0.66
CA LYS A 77 4.54 -12.83 1.83
C LYS A 77 4.89 -11.36 1.95
N GLU A 78 4.74 -10.83 3.16
CA GLU A 78 5.29 -9.52 3.48
C GLU A 78 6.81 -9.59 3.52
N ILE A 79 7.47 -8.67 2.82
CA ILE A 79 8.93 -8.54 2.79
C ILE A 79 9.36 -7.37 3.66
N GLU A 80 8.72 -6.20 3.48
CA GLU A 80 9.15 -4.98 4.13
C GLU A 80 8.01 -3.96 4.20
N ARG A 81 8.01 -3.13 5.26
CA ARG A 81 7.16 -1.95 5.41
C ARG A 81 8.04 -0.72 5.50
N GLY A 82 7.64 0.34 4.79
CA GLY A 82 8.37 1.60 4.77
C GLY A 82 9.68 1.56 4.00
N ILE A 83 10.29 2.71 3.87
CA ILE A 83 11.65 2.91 3.35
C ILE A 83 12.62 3.15 4.50
N ASP A 84 13.92 3.11 4.21
CA ASP A 84 14.94 3.52 5.17
C ASP A 84 15.02 5.05 5.17
N THR A 85 14.59 5.67 6.27
CA THR A 85 14.58 7.12 6.45
C THR A 85 14.66 7.49 7.93
N ASP A 86 15.26 8.64 8.23
CA ASP A 86 15.32 9.22 9.58
C ASP A 86 14.27 10.33 9.79
N LEU A 87 13.32 10.48 8.85
CA LEU A 87 12.29 11.52 8.92
C LEU A 87 11.26 11.30 10.03
N ASP A 88 11.04 10.05 10.42
CA ASP A 88 10.01 9.63 11.37
C ASP A 88 10.62 8.88 12.55
N GLU A 89 10.00 9.00 13.73
CA GLU A 89 10.44 8.29 14.94
C GLU A 89 10.21 6.77 14.84
N THR A 90 9.21 6.37 14.08
CA THR A 90 8.90 4.97 13.81
C THR A 90 8.90 4.72 12.32
N ARG A 91 9.20 3.48 11.92
CA ARG A 91 9.24 3.13 10.51
C ARG A 91 7.86 3.23 9.87
N ASP A 92 7.72 4.15 8.91
CA ASP A 92 6.54 4.37 8.08
C ASP A 92 5.22 4.58 8.85
N PRO A 93 5.13 5.57 9.77
CA PRO A 93 3.93 5.80 10.56
C PRO A 93 2.72 6.24 9.72
N GLU A 94 2.94 6.64 8.49
CA GLU A 94 1.89 7.02 7.54
C GLU A 94 1.43 5.85 6.65
N GLY A 95 2.01 4.64 6.80
CA GLY A 95 1.58 3.45 6.05
C GLY A 95 1.69 3.63 4.53
N ARG A 96 2.85 4.06 4.03
CA ARG A 96 3.02 4.48 2.63
C ARG A 96 3.64 3.44 1.73
N VAL A 97 4.40 2.50 2.30
CA VAL A 97 5.14 1.51 1.50
C VAL A 97 4.97 0.13 2.08
N LEU A 98 4.51 -0.79 1.23
CA LEU A 98 4.40 -2.21 1.53
C LEU A 98 5.03 -3.01 0.40
N VAL A 99 6.07 -3.76 0.70
CA VAL A 99 6.71 -4.69 -0.24
C VAL A 99 6.21 -6.09 0.03
N THR A 100 5.66 -6.72 -1.00
CA THR A 100 5.12 -8.08 -0.94
C THR A 100 5.70 -8.95 -2.04
N LYS A 101 5.89 -10.24 -1.75
CA LYS A 101 6.35 -11.25 -2.72
C LYS A 101 5.20 -12.20 -3.04
N HIS A 102 4.99 -12.43 -4.34
CA HIS A 102 3.94 -13.27 -4.89
C HIS A 102 4.59 -14.32 -5.81
N GLY A 103 4.92 -15.48 -5.26
CA GLY A 103 5.75 -16.45 -5.98
C GLY A 103 7.13 -15.85 -6.33
N ASN A 104 7.41 -15.67 -7.61
CA ASN A 104 8.68 -15.07 -8.09
C ASN A 104 8.60 -13.56 -8.35
N LEU A 105 7.43 -12.94 -8.17
CA LEU A 105 7.22 -11.50 -8.39
C LEU A 105 7.24 -10.76 -7.06
N SER A 106 8.04 -9.69 -6.98
CA SER A 106 7.98 -8.72 -5.88
C SER A 106 7.21 -7.48 -6.31
N CYS A 107 6.28 -7.04 -5.47
CA CYS A 107 5.48 -5.84 -5.69
C CYS A 107 5.78 -4.80 -4.62
N ILE A 108 6.02 -3.57 -5.04
CA ILE A 108 6.13 -2.41 -4.15
C ILE A 108 4.83 -1.61 -4.28
N ASN A 109 3.97 -1.70 -3.26
CA ASN A 109 2.77 -0.88 -3.16
C ASN A 109 3.13 0.42 -2.44
N MET A 110 3.03 1.55 -3.14
CA MET A 110 3.55 2.82 -2.65
C MET A 110 2.55 3.96 -2.82
N TYR A 111 2.40 4.77 -1.78
CA TYR A 111 1.63 6.02 -1.79
C TYR A 111 2.53 7.20 -1.39
N LEU A 112 2.90 8.01 -2.35
CA LEU A 112 3.83 9.13 -2.16
C LEU A 112 3.26 10.19 -1.22
N PRO A 113 4.10 10.84 -0.36
CA PRO A 113 3.68 11.97 0.44
C PRO A 113 3.12 13.12 -0.42
N ASN A 114 2.09 13.79 0.09
CA ASN A 114 1.56 14.99 -0.53
C ASN A 114 2.25 16.22 0.07
N GLY A 115 2.84 17.07 -0.77
CA GLY A 115 3.54 18.30 -0.38
C GLY A 115 2.70 19.57 -0.41
N SER A 116 1.43 19.50 -0.85
CA SER A 116 0.65 20.71 -1.23
C SER A 116 0.11 21.56 -0.09
N ALA A 117 0.10 21.06 1.16
CA ALA A 117 -0.62 21.73 2.26
C ALA A 117 0.21 22.85 2.94
N ARG A 118 1.52 22.64 3.12
CA ARG A 118 2.43 23.54 3.82
C ARG A 118 3.88 23.29 3.38
N GLN A 119 4.76 24.29 3.53
CA GLN A 119 6.17 24.14 3.18
C GLN A 119 6.84 22.96 3.90
N GLU A 120 6.55 22.76 5.18
CA GLU A 120 7.06 21.61 5.97
C GLU A 120 6.69 20.26 5.35
N ARG A 121 5.49 20.13 4.76
CA ARG A 121 5.08 18.90 4.06
C ARG A 121 5.77 18.75 2.71
N GLN A 122 6.09 19.86 2.04
CA GLN A 122 6.89 19.80 0.82
C GLN A 122 8.32 19.38 1.14
N ASP A 123 8.93 19.94 2.17
CA ASP A 123 10.28 19.60 2.60
C ASP A 123 10.37 18.12 3.03
N TYR A 124 9.38 17.64 3.79
CA TYR A 124 9.25 16.23 4.14
C TYR A 124 9.18 15.35 2.89
N LYS A 125 8.34 15.71 1.93
CA LYS A 125 8.19 14.96 0.68
C LYS A 125 9.50 14.91 -0.12
N ASP A 126 10.19 16.04 -0.22
CA ASP A 126 11.42 16.14 -1.00
C ASP A 126 12.51 15.23 -0.39
N GLN A 127 12.70 15.27 0.93
CA GLN A 127 13.62 14.36 1.61
C GLN A 127 13.18 12.90 1.51
N TRP A 128 11.89 12.63 1.68
CA TRP A 128 11.34 11.28 1.54
C TRP A 128 11.60 10.69 0.14
N LEU A 129 11.52 11.51 -0.91
CA LEU A 129 11.80 11.07 -2.28
C LEU A 129 13.30 10.76 -2.49
N GLU A 130 14.20 11.53 -1.88
CA GLU A 130 15.64 11.23 -1.90
C GLU A 130 15.92 9.91 -1.20
N ASP A 131 15.41 9.72 0.01
CA ASP A 131 15.57 8.48 0.79
C ASP A 131 14.96 7.28 0.06
N MET A 132 13.79 7.47 -0.57
CA MET A 132 13.13 6.44 -1.38
C MET A 132 13.98 6.05 -2.59
N LEU A 133 14.62 7.00 -3.26
CA LEU A 133 15.51 6.73 -4.37
C LEU A 133 16.69 5.87 -3.93
N ASP A 134 17.32 6.21 -2.81
CA ASP A 134 18.46 5.45 -2.27
C ASP A 134 18.01 4.04 -1.82
N TRP A 135 16.90 3.95 -1.10
CA TRP A 135 16.31 2.67 -0.68
C TRP A 135 15.97 1.76 -1.87
N SER A 136 15.46 2.32 -2.97
CA SER A 136 15.03 1.55 -4.14
C SER A 136 16.19 0.91 -4.91
N ARG A 137 17.42 1.42 -4.78
CA ARG A 137 18.60 0.90 -5.49
C ARG A 137 18.86 -0.57 -5.19
N LYS A 138 18.57 -1.04 -3.96
CA LYS A 138 18.72 -2.44 -3.58
C LYS A 138 17.94 -3.41 -4.46
N PHE A 139 16.76 -3.00 -4.96
CA PHE A 139 15.93 -3.85 -5.82
C PHE A 139 16.50 -3.92 -7.25
N VAL A 140 17.13 -2.84 -7.72
CA VAL A 140 17.80 -2.81 -9.03
C VAL A 140 19.06 -3.68 -8.98
N GLU A 141 19.77 -3.65 -7.87
CA GLU A 141 21.03 -4.41 -7.68
C GLU A 141 20.76 -5.90 -7.46
N SER A 142 19.66 -6.28 -6.83
CA SER A 142 19.31 -7.68 -6.54
C SER A 142 19.01 -8.51 -7.79
N LYS A 143 18.64 -7.86 -8.92
CA LYS A 143 18.20 -8.51 -10.16
C LYS A 143 17.03 -9.50 -9.97
N GLU A 144 16.33 -9.44 -8.86
CA GLU A 144 15.10 -10.20 -8.64
C GLU A 144 13.93 -9.47 -9.29
N PRO A 145 13.00 -10.20 -9.95
CA PRO A 145 11.81 -9.63 -10.55
C PRO A 145 10.76 -9.19 -9.51
#